data_bcb911017cdfe47bd8b7c931d9bb135a
#
_entry.id   bcb911017cdfe47bd8b7c931d9bb135a
#
_cell.length_a   1.000
_cell.length_b   1.000
_cell.length_c   1.000
_cell.angle_alpha   90.00
_cell.angle_beta   90.00
_cell.angle_gamma   90.00
#
_symmetry.space_group_name_H-M   'P 1'
#
loop_
_entity.id
_entity.type
_entity.pdbx_description
1 polymer ?
#
loop_
_entity_poly.entity_id
_entity_poly.type
_entity_poly.pdbx_seq_one_letter_code
_entity_poly.pdbx_strand_id
1 'polypeptide(L)'
;RFGCGDGSMENKKRYPPFSCQMRIDKALSEAVHLPLNSCSRYIIISDCHRGEGGANDNFLRNQHLYMAALNYYIAHGFTYFELGDGEELWENRHLSRIEESHQDVYCRFETLQKQCRIYRIYGNHNMEMKGMLGEAMILDNCEGGRDICMIHGHQADFFNSVCWKLSRFLVRYFWKPLERFGVSDPTSAARNYKKTLKYEKCLDNWTKEHDCYLAAGHSHRPRLPADGSLYLNAGSCVHPYGITGIEITDMQLTLVKWKMATRPDLSLFVAREVLIG
;
A
#
# COMPACT_ATOMS: atom_id res chain seq x y z
N ARG A 1 8.47 -54.76 9.05
CA ARG A 1 9.60 -54.00 9.64
C ARG A 1 9.37 -52.54 9.30
N PHE A 2 9.27 -51.77 10.37
CA PHE A 2 8.94 -50.37 10.39
C PHE A 2 10.09 -49.51 9.85
N GLY A 3 9.80 -48.56 8.95
CA GLY A 3 10.70 -47.47 8.56
C GLY A 3 10.14 -46.17 9.11
N CYS A 4 10.85 -45.61 10.10
CA CYS A 4 10.58 -44.29 10.65
C CYS A 4 10.77 -43.21 9.56
N GLY A 5 9.73 -42.46 9.28
CA GLY A 5 9.85 -41.20 8.55
C GLY A 5 10.40 -40.15 9.51
N ASP A 6 11.56 -39.64 9.17
CA ASP A 6 12.22 -38.52 9.84
C ASP A 6 11.48 -37.22 9.52
N GLY A 7 10.66 -36.77 10.46
CA GLY A 7 9.99 -35.49 10.37
C GLY A 7 11.00 -34.39 10.70
N SER A 8 11.58 -33.78 9.69
CA SER A 8 12.33 -32.53 9.84
C SER A 8 11.38 -31.47 10.38
N MET A 9 11.39 -31.24 11.69
CA MET A 9 10.79 -30.06 12.31
C MET A 9 11.55 -28.85 11.76
N GLU A 10 10.94 -28.15 10.80
CA GLU A 10 11.36 -26.81 10.46
C GLU A 10 11.47 -25.99 11.75
N ASN A 11 12.67 -25.54 12.03
CA ASN A 11 13.03 -24.76 13.21
C ASN A 11 12.47 -23.34 13.03
N LYS A 12 11.14 -23.16 13.16
CA LYS A 12 10.49 -21.85 13.10
C LYS A 12 11.09 -20.97 14.18
N LYS A 13 11.90 -19.99 13.78
CA LYS A 13 12.46 -18.98 14.69
C LYS A 13 11.31 -18.38 15.52
N ARG A 14 11.33 -18.58 16.84
CA ARG A 14 10.38 -17.94 17.75
C ARG A 14 10.79 -16.49 17.97
N TYR A 15 10.07 -15.56 17.36
CA TYR A 15 10.25 -14.15 17.62
C TYR A 15 9.68 -13.74 18.99
N PRO A 16 10.22 -12.65 19.60
CA PRO A 16 9.63 -12.11 20.81
C PRO A 16 8.15 -11.74 20.60
N PRO A 17 7.28 -11.92 21.61
CA PRO A 17 5.89 -11.47 21.54
C PRO A 17 5.83 -10.00 21.11
N PHE A 18 4.90 -9.67 20.20
CA PHE A 18 4.73 -8.33 19.61
C PHE A 18 5.89 -7.83 18.74
N SER A 19 6.82 -8.68 18.32
CA SER A 19 7.84 -8.28 17.35
C SER A 19 7.21 -7.87 16.01
N CYS A 20 7.93 -7.09 15.21
CA CYS A 20 7.52 -6.71 13.88
C CYS A 20 7.29 -7.94 12.99
N GLN A 21 8.23 -8.88 12.99
CA GLN A 21 8.16 -10.12 12.21
C GLN A 21 6.88 -10.92 12.52
N MET A 22 6.57 -11.08 13.81
CA MET A 22 5.37 -11.81 14.22
C MET A 22 4.07 -11.15 13.76
N ARG A 23 4.03 -9.79 13.70
CA ARG A 23 2.86 -9.09 13.19
C ARG A 23 2.72 -9.23 11.67
N ILE A 24 3.83 -9.24 10.93
CA ILE A 24 3.85 -9.49 9.49
C ILE A 24 3.39 -10.93 9.20
N ASP A 25 3.97 -11.91 9.87
CA ASP A 25 3.62 -13.34 9.72
C ASP A 25 2.14 -13.57 10.01
N LYS A 26 1.62 -12.92 11.06
CA LYS A 26 0.19 -13.00 11.39
C LYS A 26 -0.69 -12.40 10.30
N ALA A 27 -0.33 -11.25 9.74
CA ALA A 27 -1.09 -10.64 8.65
C ALA A 27 -1.10 -11.55 7.41
N LEU A 28 0.03 -12.15 7.08
CA LEU A 28 0.19 -13.03 5.92
C LEU A 28 -0.48 -14.40 6.12
N SER A 29 -0.67 -14.86 7.35
CA SER A 29 -1.32 -16.18 7.62
C SER A 29 -2.78 -16.25 7.15
N GLU A 30 -3.43 -15.11 6.95
CA GLU A 30 -4.81 -14.99 6.46
C GLU A 30 -4.87 -14.31 5.08
N ALA A 31 -3.75 -14.26 4.37
CA ALA A 31 -3.65 -13.58 3.09
C ALA A 31 -4.47 -14.27 1.99
N VAL A 32 -4.99 -13.46 1.08
CA VAL A 32 -5.57 -13.95 -0.17
C VAL A 32 -4.45 -14.26 -1.16
N HIS A 33 -4.46 -15.45 -1.75
CA HIS A 33 -3.49 -15.90 -2.73
C HIS A 33 -3.98 -15.67 -4.16
N LEU A 34 -3.12 -15.14 -5.01
CA LEU A 34 -3.40 -14.82 -6.40
C LEU A 34 -2.22 -15.25 -7.28
N PRO A 35 -2.47 -15.76 -8.50
CA PRO A 35 -1.38 -16.24 -9.37
C PRO A 35 -0.54 -15.07 -9.90
N LEU A 36 0.77 -15.28 -10.00
CA LEU A 36 1.70 -14.40 -10.70
C LEU A 36 2.40 -15.20 -11.82
N ASN A 37 2.24 -14.77 -13.06
CA ASN A 37 2.84 -15.37 -14.23
C ASN A 37 3.12 -14.32 -15.32
N SER A 38 3.74 -14.72 -16.42
CA SER A 38 4.12 -13.84 -17.54
C SER A 38 2.93 -13.12 -18.20
N CYS A 39 1.70 -13.66 -18.10
CA CYS A 39 0.49 -13.00 -18.59
C CYS A 39 -0.10 -12.00 -17.60
N SER A 40 0.39 -11.97 -16.36
CA SER A 40 -0.13 -11.07 -15.31
C SER A 40 0.16 -9.60 -15.63
N ARG A 41 -0.87 -8.77 -15.46
CA ARG A 41 -0.78 -7.30 -15.59
C ARG A 41 -1.35 -6.68 -14.32
N TYR A 42 -0.48 -6.30 -13.41
CA TYR A 42 -0.83 -5.81 -12.09
C TYR A 42 -0.33 -4.39 -11.86
N ILE A 43 -1.14 -3.59 -11.20
CA ILE A 43 -0.75 -2.28 -10.67
C ILE A 43 -1.00 -2.24 -9.16
N ILE A 44 0.02 -1.89 -8.42
CA ILE A 44 0.00 -1.76 -6.97
C ILE A 44 0.04 -0.27 -6.63
N ILE A 45 -0.98 0.22 -5.97
CA ILE A 45 -1.14 1.60 -5.48
C ILE A 45 -1.34 1.54 -3.96
N SER A 46 -0.98 2.60 -3.25
CA SER A 46 -1.16 2.71 -1.79
C SER A 46 -1.39 4.17 -1.36
N ASP A 47 -1.87 4.35 -0.14
CA ASP A 47 -1.91 5.63 0.56
C ASP A 47 -2.61 6.73 -0.26
N CYS A 48 -3.86 6.46 -0.62
CA CYS A 48 -4.70 7.44 -1.33
C CYS A 48 -5.26 8.49 -0.37
N HIS A 49 -5.61 8.12 0.88
CA HIS A 49 -6.16 9.00 1.90
C HIS A 49 -7.34 9.84 1.39
N ARG A 50 -8.30 9.19 0.71
CA ARG A 50 -9.53 9.84 0.25
C ARG A 50 -10.34 10.34 1.43
N GLY A 51 -10.62 11.63 1.49
CA GLY A 51 -11.41 12.29 2.51
C GLY A 51 -12.83 12.64 2.04
N GLU A 52 -13.50 13.54 2.78
CA GLU A 52 -14.87 13.98 2.49
C GLU A 52 -14.93 15.21 1.55
N GLY A 53 -13.96 15.41 0.65
CA GLY A 53 -13.95 16.51 -0.32
C GLY A 53 -13.61 17.90 0.26
N GLY A 54 -13.21 18.00 1.53
CA GLY A 54 -12.89 19.24 2.20
C GLY A 54 -11.40 19.60 2.18
N ALA A 55 -11.03 20.65 2.92
CA ALA A 55 -9.63 21.12 3.02
C ALA A 55 -8.66 20.08 3.62
N ASN A 56 -9.18 19.06 4.30
CA ASN A 56 -8.42 17.95 4.89
C ASN A 56 -8.33 16.74 3.97
N ASP A 57 -8.89 16.80 2.78
CA ASP A 57 -8.82 15.73 1.79
C ASP A 57 -7.53 15.89 0.98
N ASN A 58 -6.50 15.16 1.38
CA ASN A 58 -5.20 15.23 0.73
C ASN A 58 -5.19 14.63 -0.68
N PHE A 59 -6.14 13.74 -0.99
CA PHE A 59 -6.27 13.10 -2.29
C PHE A 59 -6.74 14.06 -3.39
N LEU A 60 -7.57 15.06 -3.06
CA LEU A 60 -8.14 15.99 -4.04
C LEU A 60 -7.09 16.65 -4.95
N ARG A 61 -5.91 16.94 -4.42
CA ARG A 61 -4.82 17.58 -5.19
C ARG A 61 -4.35 16.71 -6.36
N ASN A 62 -4.44 15.41 -6.23
CA ASN A 62 -3.99 14.43 -7.20
C ASN A 62 -5.12 13.60 -7.82
N GLN A 63 -6.38 13.90 -7.50
CA GLN A 63 -7.53 13.14 -8.00
C GLN A 63 -7.52 13.02 -9.54
N HIS A 64 -7.19 14.10 -10.24
CA HIS A 64 -7.12 14.09 -11.71
C HIS A 64 -6.00 13.18 -12.25
N LEU A 65 -4.83 13.14 -11.58
CA LEU A 65 -3.74 12.23 -11.93
C LEU A 65 -4.14 10.78 -11.67
N TYR A 66 -4.75 10.53 -10.51
CA TYR A 66 -5.23 9.21 -10.12
C TYR A 66 -6.30 8.69 -11.09
N MET A 67 -7.27 9.54 -11.47
CA MET A 67 -8.32 9.17 -12.42
C MET A 67 -7.75 8.86 -13.81
N ALA A 68 -6.75 9.63 -14.27
CA ALA A 68 -6.05 9.35 -15.52
C ALA A 68 -5.32 8.00 -15.46
N ALA A 69 -4.60 7.73 -14.38
CA ALA A 69 -3.91 6.47 -14.14
C ALA A 69 -4.90 5.29 -14.07
N LEU A 70 -5.96 5.41 -13.27
CA LEU A 70 -6.96 4.36 -13.10
C LEU A 70 -7.65 4.01 -14.42
N ASN A 71 -8.06 5.02 -15.20
CA ASN A 71 -8.65 4.80 -16.52
C ASN A 71 -7.66 4.12 -17.49
N TYR A 72 -6.37 4.49 -17.44
CA TYR A 72 -5.33 3.84 -18.23
C TYR A 72 -5.22 2.36 -17.86
N TYR A 73 -5.12 2.02 -16.58
CA TYR A 73 -4.97 0.64 -16.13
C TYR A 73 -6.21 -0.22 -16.43
N ILE A 74 -7.41 0.35 -16.31
CA ILE A 74 -8.66 -0.32 -16.70
C ILE A 74 -8.61 -0.66 -18.21
N ALA A 75 -8.29 0.32 -19.05
CA ALA A 75 -8.27 0.17 -20.51
C ALA A 75 -7.20 -0.83 -20.98
N HIS A 76 -6.08 -0.94 -20.26
CA HIS A 76 -4.98 -1.85 -20.62
C HIS A 76 -5.04 -3.22 -19.92
N GLY A 77 -6.15 -3.55 -19.27
CA GLY A 77 -6.37 -4.88 -18.72
C GLY A 77 -5.64 -5.18 -17.42
N PHE A 78 -5.18 -4.17 -16.68
CA PHE A 78 -4.52 -4.38 -15.39
C PHE A 78 -5.50 -4.79 -14.29
N THR A 79 -5.07 -5.67 -13.40
CA THR A 79 -5.70 -5.88 -12.09
C THR A 79 -5.12 -4.87 -11.12
N TYR A 80 -5.99 -4.22 -10.39
CA TYR A 80 -5.67 -3.14 -9.46
C TYR A 80 -5.56 -3.65 -8.02
N PHE A 81 -4.44 -3.32 -7.35
CA PHE A 81 -4.19 -3.59 -5.94
C PHE A 81 -4.06 -2.28 -5.16
N GLU A 82 -4.82 -2.13 -4.07
CA GLU A 82 -4.68 -1.00 -3.14
C GLU A 82 -4.18 -1.50 -1.79
N LEU A 83 -2.94 -1.12 -1.43
CA LEU A 83 -2.25 -1.59 -0.23
C LEU A 83 -2.55 -0.72 1.00
N GLY A 84 -3.81 -0.50 1.31
CA GLY A 84 -4.25 0.20 2.51
C GLY A 84 -4.22 1.72 2.42
N ASP A 85 -4.76 2.36 3.45
CA ASP A 85 -4.94 3.79 3.56
C ASP A 85 -5.62 4.41 2.32
N GLY A 86 -6.58 3.67 1.78
CA GLY A 86 -7.41 4.14 0.69
C GLY A 86 -8.32 5.27 1.14
N GLU A 87 -8.98 5.10 2.27
CA GLU A 87 -9.88 6.05 2.93
C GLU A 87 -9.26 6.64 4.19
N GLU A 88 -9.44 7.96 4.39
CA GLU A 88 -8.96 8.69 5.55
C GLU A 88 -10.01 8.68 6.68
N LEU A 89 -10.17 7.57 7.38
CA LEU A 89 -11.15 7.41 8.46
C LEU A 89 -10.64 7.85 9.84
N TRP A 90 -9.36 8.18 9.97
CA TRP A 90 -8.89 8.80 11.21
C TRP A 90 -9.42 10.22 11.36
N GLU A 91 -9.51 10.95 10.26
CA GLU A 91 -9.97 12.32 10.22
C GLU A 91 -11.45 12.46 9.90
N ASN A 92 -11.99 11.56 9.09
CA ASN A 92 -13.39 11.54 8.68
C ASN A 92 -14.15 10.43 9.43
N ARG A 93 -15.46 10.61 9.62
CA ARG A 93 -16.26 9.68 10.42
C ARG A 93 -17.12 8.74 9.59
N HIS A 94 -17.43 9.13 8.38
CA HIS A 94 -18.43 8.46 7.57
C HIS A 94 -17.84 8.02 6.22
N LEU A 95 -17.69 6.71 6.05
CA LEU A 95 -17.24 6.13 4.78
C LEU A 95 -18.15 6.58 3.62
N SER A 96 -19.47 6.61 3.83
CA SER A 96 -20.43 7.01 2.80
C SER A 96 -20.23 8.42 2.25
N ARG A 97 -19.73 9.36 3.09
CA ARG A 97 -19.40 10.72 2.62
C ARG A 97 -18.12 10.76 1.79
N ILE A 98 -17.16 9.89 2.11
CA ILE A 98 -15.96 9.71 1.30
C ILE A 98 -16.34 9.14 -0.07
N GLU A 99 -17.20 8.10 -0.08
CA GLU A 99 -17.71 7.49 -1.31
C GLU A 99 -18.48 8.49 -2.17
N GLU A 100 -19.33 9.30 -1.56
CA GLU A 100 -20.07 10.37 -2.26
C GLU A 100 -19.14 11.43 -2.85
N SER A 101 -18.11 11.87 -2.09
CA SER A 101 -17.14 12.87 -2.55
C SER A 101 -16.24 12.37 -3.68
N HIS A 102 -16.01 11.06 -3.75
CA HIS A 102 -15.16 10.40 -4.74
C HIS A 102 -15.93 9.39 -5.60
N GLN A 103 -17.20 9.67 -5.89
CA GLN A 103 -18.08 8.77 -6.65
C GLN A 103 -17.44 8.28 -7.95
N ASP A 104 -16.68 9.15 -8.64
CA ASP A 104 -15.97 8.79 -9.87
C ASP A 104 -14.98 7.64 -9.67
N VAL A 105 -14.27 7.60 -8.54
CA VAL A 105 -13.34 6.52 -8.19
C VAL A 105 -14.10 5.23 -7.93
N TYR A 106 -15.15 5.31 -7.10
CA TYR A 106 -15.92 4.12 -6.70
C TYR A 106 -16.68 3.50 -7.88
N CYS A 107 -17.19 4.31 -8.82
CA CYS A 107 -17.75 3.78 -10.08
C CYS A 107 -16.74 2.95 -10.89
N ARG A 108 -15.44 3.35 -10.89
CA ARG A 108 -14.37 2.56 -11.55
C ARG A 108 -14.05 1.30 -10.75
N PHE A 109 -14.08 1.38 -9.43
CA PHE A 109 -13.92 0.20 -8.55
C PHE A 109 -15.03 -0.81 -8.78
N GLU A 110 -16.29 -0.39 -8.90
CA GLU A 110 -17.38 -1.30 -9.26
C GLU A 110 -17.15 -1.97 -10.63
N THR A 111 -16.63 -1.22 -11.60
CA THR A 111 -16.30 -1.76 -12.92
C THR A 111 -15.23 -2.84 -12.82
N LEU A 112 -14.16 -2.59 -12.07
CA LEU A 112 -13.09 -3.55 -11.82
C LEU A 112 -13.58 -4.76 -11.01
N GLN A 113 -14.46 -4.54 -10.04
CA GLN A 113 -15.04 -5.59 -9.21
C GLN A 113 -15.90 -6.57 -10.02
N LYS A 114 -16.73 -6.04 -10.92
CA LYS A 114 -17.52 -6.88 -11.87
C LYS A 114 -16.63 -7.74 -12.77
N GLN A 115 -15.39 -7.32 -12.98
CA GLN A 115 -14.38 -8.03 -13.77
C GLN A 115 -13.43 -8.89 -12.92
N CYS A 116 -13.61 -8.96 -11.59
CA CYS A 116 -12.70 -9.62 -10.63
C CYS A 116 -11.25 -9.10 -10.74
N ARG A 117 -11.08 -7.79 -10.98
CA ARG A 117 -9.79 -7.13 -11.23
C ARG A 117 -9.46 -6.04 -10.21
N ILE A 118 -10.02 -6.11 -9.01
CA ILE A 118 -9.67 -5.21 -7.91
C ILE A 118 -9.52 -5.99 -6.61
N TYR A 119 -8.44 -5.73 -5.91
CA TYR A 119 -8.13 -6.28 -4.60
C TYR A 119 -7.63 -5.17 -3.69
N ARG A 120 -8.18 -5.09 -2.49
CA ARG A 120 -7.87 -4.03 -1.53
C ARG A 120 -7.63 -4.62 -0.15
N ILE A 121 -6.64 -4.06 0.55
CA ILE A 121 -6.42 -4.34 1.97
C ILE A 121 -6.62 -3.06 2.78
N TYR A 122 -6.86 -3.21 4.09
CA TYR A 122 -6.90 -2.04 4.97
C TYR A 122 -5.49 -1.63 5.43
N GLY A 123 -5.34 -0.33 5.72
CA GLY A 123 -4.17 0.22 6.42
C GLY A 123 -4.54 0.74 7.80
N ASN A 124 -3.68 1.54 8.41
CA ASN A 124 -3.96 2.09 9.73
C ASN A 124 -5.01 3.22 9.71
N HIS A 125 -5.13 4.00 8.64
CA HIS A 125 -6.12 5.07 8.52
C HIS A 125 -7.53 4.58 8.19
N ASN A 126 -7.66 3.36 7.69
CA ASN A 126 -8.96 2.73 7.44
C ASN A 126 -9.10 1.38 8.14
N MET A 127 -8.53 1.23 9.34
CA MET A 127 -8.61 0.03 10.17
C MET A 127 -10.05 -0.36 10.54
N GLU A 128 -10.99 0.57 10.50
CA GLU A 128 -12.43 0.31 10.67
C GLU A 128 -13.00 -0.60 9.59
N MET A 129 -12.34 -0.67 8.43
CA MET A 129 -12.74 -1.58 7.33
C MET A 129 -12.25 -3.01 7.53
N LYS A 130 -11.58 -3.32 8.64
CA LYS A 130 -11.25 -4.69 9.04
C LYS A 130 -12.52 -5.55 9.11
N GLY A 131 -12.54 -6.66 8.40
CA GLY A 131 -13.72 -7.52 8.23
C GLY A 131 -14.47 -7.29 6.92
N MET A 132 -14.27 -6.12 6.27
CA MET A 132 -14.71 -5.87 4.89
C MET A 132 -13.54 -6.06 3.92
N LEU A 133 -12.33 -5.65 4.32
CA LEU A 133 -11.09 -5.80 3.58
C LEU A 133 -10.15 -6.76 4.31
N GLY A 134 -9.30 -7.46 3.54
CA GLY A 134 -8.21 -8.25 4.08
C GLY A 134 -7.08 -7.41 4.68
N GLU A 135 -6.13 -8.03 5.33
CA GLU A 135 -4.93 -7.39 5.89
C GLU A 135 -3.70 -7.57 5.00
N ALA A 136 -3.68 -8.64 4.20
CA ALA A 136 -2.54 -8.99 3.35
C ALA A 136 -2.99 -9.77 2.11
N MET A 137 -2.13 -9.81 1.10
CA MET A 137 -2.26 -10.62 -0.10
C MET A 137 -0.92 -11.22 -0.48
N ILE A 138 -0.92 -12.32 -1.22
CA ILE A 138 0.28 -12.96 -1.77
C ILE A 138 0.08 -13.20 -3.25
N LEU A 139 1.03 -12.80 -4.06
CA LEU A 139 1.12 -13.19 -5.46
C LEU A 139 2.05 -14.41 -5.54
N ASP A 140 1.46 -15.59 -5.77
CA ASP A 140 2.19 -16.83 -5.89
C ASP A 140 2.85 -16.92 -7.27
N ASN A 141 4.17 -17.00 -7.31
CA ASN A 141 4.91 -17.07 -8.55
C ASN A 141 4.80 -18.48 -9.16
N CYS A 142 4.00 -18.58 -10.23
CA CYS A 142 3.74 -19.84 -10.92
C CYS A 142 4.88 -20.30 -11.84
N GLU A 143 5.93 -19.50 -12.02
CA GLU A 143 7.04 -19.75 -12.96
C GLU A 143 8.38 -20.01 -12.24
N GLY A 144 8.33 -20.32 -10.92
CA GLY A 144 9.49 -20.76 -10.16
C GLY A 144 10.39 -19.63 -9.63
N GLY A 145 9.91 -18.36 -9.66
CA GLY A 145 10.57 -17.22 -9.03
C GLY A 145 10.07 -17.01 -7.59
N ARG A 146 10.44 -15.86 -7.00
CA ARG A 146 9.97 -15.46 -5.67
C ARG A 146 8.53 -14.96 -5.69
N ASP A 147 7.79 -15.31 -4.66
CA ASP A 147 6.47 -14.74 -4.40
C ASP A 147 6.57 -13.26 -4.01
N ILE A 148 5.45 -12.53 -4.14
CA ILE A 148 5.33 -11.16 -3.71
C ILE A 148 4.26 -11.07 -2.62
N CYS A 149 4.70 -10.95 -1.37
CA CYS A 149 3.86 -10.66 -0.23
C CYS A 149 3.47 -9.18 -0.25
N MET A 150 2.22 -8.88 0.04
CA MET A 150 1.67 -7.52 0.02
C MET A 150 0.97 -7.21 1.34
N ILE A 151 1.41 -6.16 2.03
CA ILE A 151 0.83 -5.63 3.25
C ILE A 151 0.79 -4.11 3.17
N HIS A 152 0.04 -3.44 4.05
CA HIS A 152 0.13 -1.98 4.09
C HIS A 152 1.48 -1.48 4.62
N GLY A 153 2.04 -2.13 5.65
CA GLY A 153 3.32 -1.75 6.26
C GLY A 153 3.18 -1.21 7.69
N HIS A 154 1.99 -0.79 8.12
CA HIS A 154 1.74 -0.37 9.51
C HIS A 154 2.04 -1.48 10.52
N GLN A 155 2.04 -2.74 10.10
CA GLN A 155 2.43 -3.91 10.90
C GLN A 155 3.85 -3.76 11.47
N ALA A 156 4.74 -3.05 10.78
CA ALA A 156 6.07 -2.75 11.28
C ALA A 156 6.11 -1.60 12.30
N ASP A 157 5.06 -0.77 12.38
CA ASP A 157 4.93 0.33 13.32
C ASP A 157 4.05 -0.07 14.53
N PHE A 158 4.65 -0.17 15.72
CA PHE A 158 3.95 -0.59 16.93
C PHE A 158 2.76 0.32 17.29
N PHE A 159 2.93 1.62 17.21
CA PHE A 159 1.87 2.58 17.57
C PHE A 159 0.71 2.54 16.57
N ASN A 160 1.01 2.43 15.28
CA ASN A 160 -0.01 2.39 14.25
C ASN A 160 -0.67 1.01 14.08
N SER A 161 -0.07 -0.06 14.63
CA SER A 161 -0.66 -1.40 14.61
C SER A 161 -1.37 -1.77 15.91
N VAL A 162 -0.69 -1.67 17.06
CA VAL A 162 -1.22 -2.12 18.36
C VAL A 162 -2.02 -1.04 19.05
N CYS A 163 -1.53 0.21 19.03
CA CYS A 163 -2.13 1.36 19.71
C CYS A 163 -2.95 2.25 18.77
N TRP A 164 -3.41 1.76 17.63
CA TRP A 164 -4.05 2.56 16.58
C TRP A 164 -5.25 3.39 17.06
N LYS A 165 -6.06 2.86 18.00
CA LYS A 165 -7.20 3.61 18.58
C LYS A 165 -6.75 4.87 19.33
N LEU A 166 -5.64 4.77 20.09
CA LEU A 166 -5.04 5.90 20.77
C LEU A 166 -4.42 6.87 19.76
N SER A 167 -3.67 6.37 18.79
CA SER A 167 -3.09 7.18 17.72
C SER A 167 -4.17 7.96 16.96
N ARG A 168 -5.26 7.30 16.56
CA ARG A 168 -6.42 7.94 15.92
C ARG A 168 -7.05 9.01 16.80
N PHE A 169 -7.24 8.72 18.10
CA PHE A 169 -7.81 9.71 19.04
C PHE A 169 -6.92 10.96 19.12
N LEU A 170 -5.61 10.79 19.23
CA LEU A 170 -4.65 11.91 19.29
C LEU A 170 -4.64 12.71 17.98
N VAL A 171 -4.62 12.04 16.82
CA VAL A 171 -4.68 12.71 15.51
C VAL A 171 -5.97 13.51 15.40
N ARG A 172 -7.12 12.89 15.65
CA ARG A 172 -8.44 13.51 15.46
C ARG A 172 -8.71 14.71 16.36
N TYR A 173 -8.32 14.65 17.65
CA TYR A 173 -8.72 15.63 18.65
C TYR A 173 -7.62 16.61 19.05
N PHE A 174 -6.34 16.27 18.82
CA PHE A 174 -5.22 17.13 19.19
C PHE A 174 -4.45 17.63 17.97
N TRP A 175 -3.95 16.75 17.13
CA TRP A 175 -3.05 17.14 16.04
C TRP A 175 -3.77 17.87 14.92
N LYS A 176 -4.92 17.40 14.48
CA LYS A 176 -5.69 18.04 13.41
C LYS A 176 -6.11 19.49 13.71
N PRO A 177 -6.62 19.82 14.90
CA PRO A 177 -6.83 21.23 15.28
C PRO A 177 -5.54 22.05 15.28
N LEU A 178 -4.41 21.48 15.73
CA LEU A 178 -3.11 22.16 15.79
C LEU A 178 -2.48 22.36 14.40
N GLU A 179 -2.72 21.47 13.44
CA GLU A 179 -2.26 21.65 12.05
C GLU A 179 -2.82 22.94 11.42
N ARG A 180 -4.01 23.37 11.79
CA ARG A 180 -4.58 24.67 11.37
C ARG A 180 -3.75 25.86 11.84
N PHE A 181 -2.94 25.67 12.88
CA PHE A 181 -2.01 26.67 13.42
C PHE A 181 -0.55 26.40 12.99
N GLY A 182 -0.32 25.51 12.02
CA GLY A 182 1.01 25.22 11.48
C GLY A 182 1.85 24.21 12.27
N VAL A 183 1.27 23.53 13.28
CA VAL A 183 1.96 22.50 14.06
C VAL A 183 1.84 21.17 13.33
N SER A 184 2.95 20.59 12.90
CA SER A 184 2.97 19.28 12.19
C SER A 184 2.73 18.12 13.16
N ASP A 185 2.00 17.09 12.70
CA ASP A 185 1.82 15.84 13.44
C ASP A 185 3.15 15.05 13.55
N PRO A 186 3.70 14.87 14.77
CA PRO A 186 4.95 14.12 14.97
C PRO A 186 4.75 12.60 14.87
N THR A 187 3.51 12.11 14.85
CA THR A 187 3.22 10.68 14.79
C THR A 187 3.21 10.13 13.36
N SER A 188 3.15 11.01 12.35
CA SER A 188 3.15 10.65 10.94
C SER A 188 4.44 9.91 10.55
N ALA A 189 4.30 8.67 10.08
CA ALA A 189 5.42 7.87 9.58
C ALA A 189 6.08 8.54 8.36
N ALA A 190 5.30 9.17 7.49
CA ALA A 190 5.78 9.85 6.30
C ALA A 190 6.69 11.07 6.60
N ARG A 191 6.51 11.73 7.76
CA ARG A 191 7.25 12.94 8.15
C ARG A 191 8.44 12.68 9.07
N ASN A 192 8.47 11.54 9.81
CA ASN A 192 9.54 11.23 10.75
C ASN A 192 10.58 10.27 10.15
N TYR A 193 11.64 10.81 9.56
CA TYR A 193 12.69 10.06 8.87
C TYR A 193 13.32 8.94 9.72
N LYS A 194 13.65 9.20 10.98
CA LYS A 194 14.27 8.19 11.87
C LYS A 194 13.32 7.03 12.16
N LYS A 195 12.05 7.33 12.35
CA LYS A 195 11.02 6.32 12.56
C LYS A 195 10.81 5.48 11.30
N THR A 196 10.75 6.13 10.14
CA THR A 196 10.64 5.48 8.82
C THR A 196 11.79 4.51 8.58
N LEU A 197 13.03 4.92 8.78
CA LEU A 197 14.19 4.03 8.62
C LEU A 197 14.12 2.79 9.52
N LYS A 198 13.63 2.93 10.75
CA LYS A 198 13.53 1.81 11.70
C LYS A 198 12.54 0.75 11.22
N TYR A 199 11.38 1.14 10.75
CA TYR A 199 10.39 0.17 10.30
C TYR A 199 10.74 -0.39 8.91
N GLU A 200 11.24 0.41 7.96
CA GLU A 200 11.74 -0.08 6.67
C GLU A 200 12.85 -1.13 6.86
N LYS A 201 13.76 -0.91 7.81
CA LYS A 201 14.77 -1.93 8.19
C LYS A 201 14.12 -3.19 8.73
N CYS A 202 13.01 -3.10 9.44
CA CYS A 202 12.30 -4.26 9.92
C CYS A 202 11.68 -5.06 8.76
N LEU A 203 11.05 -4.38 7.80
CA LEU A 203 10.49 -5.00 6.60
C LEU A 203 11.59 -5.66 5.75
N ASP A 204 12.70 -4.95 5.55
CA ASP A 204 13.86 -5.46 4.80
C ASP A 204 14.49 -6.72 5.46
N ASN A 205 14.62 -6.73 6.78
CA ASN A 205 15.10 -7.91 7.49
C ASN A 205 14.14 -9.09 7.35
N TRP A 206 12.83 -8.83 7.38
CA TRP A 206 11.82 -9.87 7.20
C TRP A 206 11.93 -10.52 5.81
N THR A 207 12.13 -9.73 4.74
CA THR A 207 12.30 -10.26 3.38
C THR A 207 13.52 -11.17 3.23
N LYS A 208 14.63 -10.84 3.91
CA LYS A 208 15.86 -11.64 3.90
C LYS A 208 15.69 -12.99 4.60
N GLU A 209 14.81 -13.04 5.60
CA GLU A 209 14.55 -14.27 6.35
C GLU A 209 13.58 -15.21 5.61
N HIS A 210 12.70 -14.67 4.76
CA HIS A 210 11.64 -15.41 4.07
C HIS A 210 11.90 -15.62 2.56
N ASP A 211 12.96 -15.04 2.00
CA ASP A 211 13.36 -15.12 0.59
C ASP A 211 12.23 -14.81 -0.39
N CYS A 212 11.37 -13.83 -0.06
CA CYS A 212 10.28 -13.35 -0.91
C CYS A 212 10.28 -11.83 -1.01
N TYR A 213 9.69 -11.28 -2.06
CA TYR A 213 9.44 -9.86 -2.16
C TYR A 213 8.37 -9.43 -1.15
N LEU A 214 8.51 -8.24 -0.59
CA LEU A 214 7.49 -7.63 0.27
C LEU A 214 7.14 -6.24 -0.25
N ALA A 215 5.95 -6.09 -0.82
CA ALA A 215 5.42 -4.80 -1.25
C ALA A 215 4.60 -4.15 -0.13
N ALA A 216 4.85 -2.87 0.13
CA ALA A 216 4.12 -2.10 1.13
C ALA A 216 3.85 -0.65 0.67
N GLY A 217 3.12 0.10 1.50
CA GLY A 217 2.89 1.55 1.47
C GLY A 217 3.39 2.20 2.75
N HIS A 218 2.50 2.96 3.43
CA HIS A 218 2.65 3.54 4.76
C HIS A 218 3.76 4.61 4.92
N SER A 219 4.93 4.45 4.28
CA SER A 219 6.01 5.46 4.33
C SER A 219 5.86 6.57 3.32
N HIS A 220 5.02 6.38 2.32
CA HIS A 220 4.88 7.26 1.18
C HIS A 220 6.21 7.45 0.38
N ARG A 221 7.15 6.53 0.52
CA ARG A 221 8.48 6.60 -0.09
C ARG A 221 8.62 5.50 -1.14
N PRO A 222 8.36 5.82 -2.43
CA PRO A 222 8.41 4.83 -3.49
C PRO A 222 9.80 4.21 -3.61
N ARG A 223 9.85 2.87 -3.73
CA ARG A 223 11.09 2.12 -3.79
C ARG A 223 10.89 0.80 -4.53
N LEU A 224 11.84 0.43 -5.38
CA LEU A 224 12.03 -0.94 -5.87
C LEU A 224 13.19 -1.64 -5.14
N PRO A 225 13.27 -2.98 -5.25
CA PRO A 225 14.40 -3.73 -4.71
C PRO A 225 15.72 -3.23 -5.30
N ALA A 226 16.71 -3.05 -4.44
CA ALA A 226 18.07 -2.69 -4.82
C ALA A 226 19.04 -3.23 -3.78
N ASP A 227 20.30 -3.50 -4.18
CA ASP A 227 21.40 -3.88 -3.27
C ASP A 227 21.08 -5.09 -2.36
N GLY A 228 20.42 -6.12 -2.91
CA GLY A 228 20.06 -7.33 -2.18
C GLY A 228 18.88 -7.19 -1.22
N SER A 229 18.17 -6.06 -1.23
CA SER A 229 16.88 -5.87 -0.57
C SER A 229 15.76 -6.41 -1.44
N LEU A 230 14.80 -7.12 -0.86
CA LEU A 230 13.58 -7.59 -1.54
C LEU A 230 12.35 -6.75 -1.13
N TYR A 231 12.56 -5.64 -0.42
CA TYR A 231 11.51 -4.73 0.00
C TYR A 231 11.17 -3.71 -1.09
N LEU A 232 9.87 -3.57 -1.37
CA LEU A 232 9.29 -2.64 -2.33
C LEU A 232 8.34 -1.68 -1.61
N ASN A 233 8.19 -0.46 -2.12
CA ASN A 233 7.18 0.46 -1.62
C ASN A 233 6.48 1.18 -2.78
N ALA A 234 5.15 1.15 -2.80
CA ALA A 234 4.35 1.76 -3.87
C ALA A 234 4.35 3.30 -3.82
N GLY A 235 4.82 3.88 -2.71
CA GLY A 235 4.75 5.31 -2.49
C GLY A 235 3.36 5.75 -2.05
N SER A 236 2.82 6.82 -2.62
CA SER A 236 1.50 7.33 -2.26
C SER A 236 0.81 8.12 -3.38
N CYS A 237 -0.48 8.36 -3.20
CA CYS A 237 -1.29 9.22 -4.06
C CYS A 237 -1.43 10.67 -3.54
N VAL A 238 -0.82 10.99 -2.39
CA VAL A 238 -0.94 12.31 -1.75
C VAL A 238 0.34 13.16 -1.83
N HIS A 239 1.35 12.70 -2.55
CA HIS A 239 2.57 13.48 -2.75
C HIS A 239 2.32 14.72 -3.63
N PRO A 240 2.89 15.91 -3.32
CA PRO A 240 2.56 17.18 -4.01
C PRO A 240 2.80 17.18 -5.53
N TYR A 241 3.69 16.33 -6.04
CA TYR A 241 4.17 16.38 -7.42
C TYR A 241 3.80 15.13 -8.25
N GLY A 242 2.84 14.38 -7.81
CA GLY A 242 2.38 13.22 -8.54
C GLY A 242 2.05 12.02 -7.67
N ILE A 243 1.55 10.98 -8.28
CA ILE A 243 1.25 9.70 -7.64
C ILE A 243 2.23 8.64 -8.14
N THR A 244 2.50 7.65 -7.31
CA THR A 244 3.39 6.55 -7.68
C THR A 244 2.69 5.21 -7.52
N GLY A 245 3.21 4.19 -8.20
CA GLY A 245 2.75 2.83 -8.11
C GLY A 245 3.78 1.86 -8.69
N ILE A 246 3.58 0.58 -8.43
CA ILE A 246 4.43 -0.49 -8.97
C ILE A 246 3.61 -1.28 -9.98
N GLU A 247 4.06 -1.29 -11.22
CA GLU A 247 3.51 -2.16 -12.26
C GLU A 247 4.25 -3.50 -12.27
N ILE A 248 3.51 -4.57 -12.55
CA ILE A 248 4.04 -5.90 -12.81
C ILE A 248 3.51 -6.34 -14.16
N THR A 249 4.40 -6.47 -15.12
CA THR A 249 4.11 -6.97 -16.48
C THR A 249 5.27 -7.82 -16.95
N ASP A 250 5.00 -8.93 -17.63
CA ASP A 250 6.05 -9.85 -18.14
C ASP A 250 7.05 -10.24 -17.02
N MET A 251 6.56 -10.48 -15.81
CA MET A 251 7.33 -10.79 -14.59
C MET A 251 8.32 -9.69 -14.17
N GLN A 252 8.24 -8.49 -14.73
CA GLN A 252 9.10 -7.35 -14.40
C GLN A 252 8.37 -6.37 -13.47
N LEU A 253 9.11 -5.88 -12.48
CA LEU A 253 8.67 -4.84 -11.55
C LEU A 253 9.11 -3.48 -12.07
N THR A 254 8.17 -2.57 -12.24
CA THR A 254 8.43 -1.21 -12.73
C THR A 254 7.82 -0.18 -11.79
N LEU A 255 8.65 0.71 -11.25
CA LEU A 255 8.18 1.85 -10.47
C LEU A 255 7.80 2.98 -11.42
N VAL A 256 6.56 3.41 -11.35
CA VAL A 256 6.00 4.45 -12.22
C VAL A 256 5.53 5.65 -11.42
N LYS A 257 5.57 6.80 -12.07
CA LYS A 257 5.03 8.06 -11.55
C LYS A 257 4.08 8.68 -12.57
N TRP A 258 2.91 9.07 -12.11
CA TRP A 258 1.98 9.89 -12.87
C TRP A 258 2.08 11.34 -12.41
N LYS A 259 2.28 12.26 -13.34
CA LYS A 259 2.49 13.67 -13.06
C LYS A 259 1.93 14.55 -14.17
N MET A 260 1.72 15.84 -13.86
CA MET A 260 1.49 16.84 -14.90
C MET A 260 2.78 17.11 -15.67
N ALA A 261 2.67 17.18 -16.98
CA ALA A 261 3.75 17.57 -17.89
C ALA A 261 3.25 18.61 -18.91
N THR A 262 4.17 19.33 -19.50
CA THR A 262 3.88 20.39 -20.47
C THR A 262 4.41 19.98 -21.84
N ARG A 263 3.57 20.09 -22.88
CA ARG A 263 4.00 19.91 -24.27
C ARG A 263 4.74 21.15 -24.79
N PRO A 264 5.43 21.04 -25.95
CA PRO A 264 6.09 22.20 -26.57
C PRO A 264 5.15 23.35 -26.90
N ASP A 265 3.85 23.08 -27.14
CA ASP A 265 2.80 24.07 -27.37
C ASP A 265 2.23 24.68 -26.08
N LEU A 266 2.87 24.41 -24.92
CA LEU A 266 2.47 24.84 -23.58
C LEU A 266 1.19 24.22 -23.06
N SER A 267 0.57 23.27 -23.76
CA SER A 267 -0.58 22.53 -23.23
C SER A 267 -0.15 21.54 -22.14
N LEU A 268 -0.99 21.40 -21.12
CA LEU A 268 -0.76 20.46 -20.02
C LEU A 268 -1.33 19.08 -20.36
N PHE A 269 -0.64 18.02 -19.91
CA PHE A 269 -1.15 16.67 -20.02
C PHE A 269 -0.67 15.82 -18.84
N VAL A 270 -1.36 14.71 -18.57
CA VAL A 270 -0.94 13.74 -17.57
C VAL A 270 0.02 12.75 -18.21
N ALA A 271 1.24 12.68 -17.68
CA ALA A 271 2.29 11.80 -18.15
C ALA A 271 2.49 10.62 -17.17
N ARG A 272 2.68 9.41 -17.73
CA ARG A 272 3.22 8.26 -17.05
C ARG A 272 4.73 8.22 -17.29
N GLU A 273 5.51 8.27 -16.23
CA GLU A 273 6.96 8.22 -16.24
C GLU A 273 7.45 6.93 -15.57
N VAL A 274 8.36 6.21 -16.20
CA VAL A 274 9.07 5.09 -15.57
C VAL A 274 10.23 5.67 -14.78
N LEU A 275 10.25 5.42 -13.47
CA LEU A 275 11.34 5.86 -12.58
C LEU A 275 12.45 4.82 -12.51
N ILE A 276 12.08 3.54 -12.35
CA ILE A 276 12.99 2.39 -12.27
C ILE A 276 12.24 1.18 -12.85
N GLY A 277 12.91 0.36 -13.65
CA GLY A 277 12.32 -0.85 -14.23
C GLY A 277 13.38 -1.73 -14.87
#